data_51def6ee8080dc67225c395424a935fb
#
_entry.id   51def6ee8080dc67225c395424a935fb
#
_cell.length_a   1.000
_cell.length_b   1.000
_cell.length_c   1.000
_cell.angle_alpha   90.00
_cell.angle_beta   90.00
_cell.angle_gamma   90.00
#
_symmetry.space_group_name_H-M   'P 1'
#
loop_
_entity.id
_entity.type
_entity.pdbx_description
1 polymer ?
#
loop_
_entity_poly.entity_id
_entity_poly.type
_entity_poly.pdbx_seq_one_letter_code
_entity_poly.pdbx_strand_id
1 'polypeptide(L)'
;MKLLNPKIRQKFAESLKAVLPVVGIVIVLSFTIAPITSSILLCFLVGAVMVMAGMMFFTLGAEMSMTPMGEKVGARMTQSKNILLIVVLSFLLGVVITISEPDLQVLATQVPSVPNMTLILAVAVGVGIFLVIALLRMLIGVALPPLLTFFY
;
A
#
# COMPACT_ATOMS: atom_id res chain seq x y z
N MET A 1 30.48 -7.14 -11.78
CA MET A 1 29.23 -6.78 -11.09
C MET A 1 28.06 -7.66 -11.54
N LYS A 2 28.28 -9.02 -11.56
CA LYS A 2 27.33 -10.06 -12.04
C LYS A 2 26.73 -10.91 -10.92
N LEU A 3 26.88 -10.51 -9.65
CA LEU A 3 26.54 -11.36 -8.49
C LEU A 3 25.20 -11.04 -7.80
N LEU A 4 24.50 -10.00 -8.24
CA LEU A 4 23.19 -9.68 -7.67
C LEU A 4 22.10 -10.37 -8.49
N ASN A 5 21.35 -11.26 -7.82
CA ASN A 5 20.14 -11.91 -8.32
C ASN A 5 19.25 -10.84 -9.03
N PRO A 6 18.73 -11.09 -10.24
CA PRO A 6 17.94 -10.10 -11.01
C PRO A 6 16.79 -9.49 -10.21
N LYS A 7 16.20 -10.24 -9.28
CA LYS A 7 15.16 -9.75 -8.36
C LYS A 7 15.66 -8.65 -7.43
N ILE A 8 16.87 -8.78 -6.86
CA ILE A 8 17.45 -7.78 -5.96
C ILE A 8 17.71 -6.48 -6.72
N ARG A 9 18.26 -6.58 -7.93
CA ARG A 9 18.51 -5.42 -8.80
C ARG A 9 17.21 -4.69 -9.18
N GLN A 10 16.16 -5.44 -9.46
CA GLN A 10 14.86 -4.85 -9.76
C GLN A 10 14.29 -4.10 -8.55
N LYS A 11 14.30 -4.70 -7.35
CA LYS A 11 13.81 -4.06 -6.12
C LYS A 11 14.62 -2.84 -5.73
N PHE A 12 15.92 -2.87 -5.92
CA PHE A 12 16.78 -1.70 -5.74
C PHE A 12 16.38 -0.55 -6.69
N ALA A 13 16.15 -0.86 -7.98
CA ALA A 13 15.72 0.14 -8.95
C ALA A 13 14.33 0.71 -8.65
N GLU A 14 13.40 -0.11 -8.15
CA GLU A 14 12.07 0.31 -7.73
C GLU A 14 12.15 1.25 -6.52
N SER A 15 12.91 0.89 -5.48
CA SER A 15 13.13 1.73 -4.31
C SER A 15 13.82 3.07 -4.66
N LEU A 16 14.80 3.03 -5.55
CA LEU A 16 15.47 4.24 -6.03
C LEU A 16 14.50 5.17 -6.77
N LYS A 17 13.68 4.63 -7.67
CA LYS A 17 12.67 5.41 -8.39
C LYS A 17 11.60 6.02 -7.49
N ALA A 18 11.27 5.38 -6.37
CA ALA A 18 10.31 5.89 -5.41
C ALA A 18 10.89 7.02 -4.56
N VAL A 19 12.13 6.89 -4.09
CA VAL A 19 12.74 7.84 -3.14
C VAL A 19 13.41 9.01 -3.85
N LEU A 20 14.02 8.79 -5.02
CA LEU A 20 14.81 9.80 -5.71
C LEU A 20 14.05 11.08 -6.08
N PRO A 21 12.79 11.04 -6.54
CA PRO A 21 12.02 12.25 -6.80
C PRO A 21 11.79 13.11 -5.54
N VAL A 22 11.49 12.45 -4.41
CA VAL A 22 11.28 13.14 -3.13
C VAL A 22 12.56 13.80 -2.64
N VAL A 23 13.68 13.08 -2.71
CA VAL A 23 15.01 13.62 -2.38
C VAL A 23 15.36 14.80 -3.28
N GLY A 24 15.10 14.69 -4.58
CA GLY A 24 15.34 15.75 -5.56
C GLY A 24 14.53 17.02 -5.22
N ILE A 25 13.26 16.89 -4.94
CA ILE A 25 12.39 18.02 -4.55
C ILE A 25 12.91 18.68 -3.27
N VAL A 26 13.23 17.90 -2.23
CA VAL A 26 13.74 18.45 -0.97
C VAL A 26 15.06 19.18 -1.16
N ILE A 27 15.96 18.64 -1.97
CA ILE A 27 17.23 19.32 -2.28
C ILE A 27 16.97 20.66 -3.00
N VAL A 28 16.12 20.68 -4.02
CA VAL A 28 15.78 21.91 -4.74
C VAL A 28 15.17 22.93 -3.81
N LEU A 29 14.21 22.54 -2.96
CA LEU A 29 13.58 23.43 -2.00
C LEU A 29 14.57 23.96 -0.95
N SER A 30 15.52 23.13 -0.53
CA SER A 30 16.58 23.52 0.42
C SER A 30 17.50 24.63 -0.12
N PHE A 31 17.73 24.64 -1.42
CA PHE A 31 18.58 25.68 -2.04
C PHE A 31 17.80 26.91 -2.51
N THR A 32 16.48 26.81 -2.71
CA THR A 32 15.68 27.92 -3.31
C THR A 32 14.82 28.66 -2.30
N ILE A 33 14.03 27.97 -1.49
CA ILE A 33 12.95 28.56 -0.69
C ILE A 33 13.23 28.48 0.81
N ALA A 34 13.77 27.37 1.28
CA ALA A 34 13.97 27.11 2.70
C ALA A 34 15.39 26.61 2.95
N PRO A 35 16.37 27.53 3.14
CA PRO A 35 17.75 27.11 3.40
C PRO A 35 17.82 26.30 4.69
N ILE A 36 18.11 25.00 4.56
CA ILE A 36 18.23 24.08 5.67
C ILE A 36 19.69 24.04 6.11
N THR A 37 19.94 23.95 7.41
CA THR A 37 21.28 23.77 7.97
C THR A 37 21.93 22.51 7.40
N SER A 38 23.21 22.55 7.09
CA SER A 38 23.96 21.42 6.52
C SER A 38 23.83 20.12 7.33
N SER A 39 23.70 20.24 8.67
CA SER A 39 23.49 19.10 9.56
C SER A 39 22.15 18.40 9.31
N ILE A 40 21.07 19.15 9.13
CA ILE A 40 19.73 18.62 8.85
C ILE A 40 19.71 17.97 7.47
N LEU A 41 20.33 18.59 6.49
CA LEU A 41 20.44 18.04 5.13
C LEU A 41 21.20 16.70 5.13
N LEU A 42 22.30 16.61 5.88
CA LEU A 42 23.05 15.35 6.02
C LEU A 42 22.20 14.26 6.67
N CYS A 43 21.50 14.57 7.78
CA CYS A 43 20.57 13.63 8.43
C CYS A 43 19.47 13.17 7.46
N PHE A 44 18.92 14.07 6.67
CA PHE A 44 17.93 13.73 5.65
C PHE A 44 18.49 12.77 4.58
N LEU A 45 19.69 13.04 4.05
CA LEU A 45 20.32 12.17 3.04
C LEU A 45 20.64 10.77 3.60
N VAL A 46 21.16 10.70 4.82
CA VAL A 46 21.40 9.42 5.50
C VAL A 46 20.07 8.68 5.71
N GLY A 47 19.03 9.38 6.18
CA GLY A 47 17.68 8.82 6.30
C GLY A 47 17.12 8.31 4.98
N ALA A 48 17.30 9.03 3.88
CA ALA A 48 16.87 8.61 2.56
C ALA A 48 17.55 7.31 2.11
N VAL A 49 18.86 7.16 2.36
CA VAL A 49 19.59 5.91 2.08
C VAL A 49 19.06 4.76 2.93
N MET A 50 18.80 5.00 4.22
CA MET A 50 18.21 3.99 5.11
C MET A 50 16.81 3.58 4.67
N VAL A 51 15.98 4.53 4.26
CA VAL A 51 14.62 4.26 3.72
C VAL A 51 14.71 3.43 2.43
N MET A 52 15.62 3.75 1.52
CA MET A 52 15.82 2.95 0.29
C MET A 52 16.22 1.50 0.63
N ALA A 53 17.17 1.32 1.54
CA ALA A 53 17.58 -0.01 1.96
C ALA A 53 16.44 -0.77 2.65
N GLY A 54 15.75 -0.13 3.60
CA GLY A 54 14.60 -0.70 4.29
C GLY A 54 13.47 -1.10 3.34
N MET A 55 13.11 -0.23 2.40
CA MET A 55 12.09 -0.49 1.39
C MET A 55 12.46 -1.66 0.48
N MET A 56 13.73 -1.74 0.06
CA MET A 56 14.22 -2.86 -0.76
C MET A 56 14.09 -4.20 -0.02
N PHE A 57 14.56 -4.28 1.23
CA PHE A 57 14.48 -5.52 2.02
C PHE A 57 13.05 -5.88 2.38
N PHE A 58 12.24 -4.89 2.76
CA PHE A 58 10.84 -5.10 3.08
C PHE A 58 10.04 -5.63 1.88
N THR A 59 10.15 -4.99 0.73
CA THR A 59 9.42 -5.42 -0.48
C THR A 59 9.89 -6.80 -0.96
N LEU A 60 11.20 -7.07 -0.88
CA LEU A 60 11.74 -8.38 -1.23
C LEU A 60 11.20 -9.47 -0.28
N GLY A 61 11.21 -9.21 1.03
CA GLY A 61 10.69 -10.13 2.04
C GLY A 61 9.18 -10.37 1.87
N ALA A 62 8.41 -9.32 1.68
CA ALA A 62 6.97 -9.42 1.44
C ALA A 62 6.64 -10.23 0.16
N GLU A 63 7.35 -10.00 -0.94
CA GLU A 63 7.15 -10.74 -2.18
C GLU A 63 7.52 -12.23 -2.04
N MET A 64 8.54 -12.54 -1.27
CA MET A 64 8.97 -13.93 -1.08
C MET A 64 8.09 -14.72 -0.10
N SER A 65 7.44 -14.06 0.85
CA SER A 65 6.65 -14.71 1.89
C SER A 65 5.14 -14.47 1.73
N MET A 66 4.73 -13.21 1.65
CA MET A 66 3.31 -12.83 1.68
C MET A 66 2.59 -13.15 0.36
N THR A 67 3.25 -12.92 -0.78
CA THR A 67 2.63 -13.17 -2.10
C THR A 67 2.25 -14.65 -2.28
N PRO A 68 3.13 -15.64 -2.04
CA PRO A 68 2.74 -17.05 -2.15
C PRO A 68 1.66 -17.47 -1.15
N MET A 69 1.64 -16.86 0.04
CA MET A 69 0.58 -17.12 1.02
C MET A 69 -0.75 -16.57 0.53
N GLY A 70 -0.78 -15.32 0.05
CA GLY A 70 -1.97 -14.69 -0.50
C GLY A 70 -2.54 -15.46 -1.69
N GLU A 71 -1.69 -15.92 -2.61
CA GLU A 71 -2.09 -16.74 -3.76
C GLU A 71 -2.74 -18.07 -3.31
N LYS A 72 -2.16 -18.75 -2.33
CA LYS A 72 -2.72 -20.01 -1.80
C LYS A 72 -4.06 -19.78 -1.08
N VAL A 73 -4.17 -18.73 -0.29
CA VAL A 73 -5.42 -18.37 0.39
C VAL A 73 -6.50 -18.02 -0.64
N GLY A 74 -6.18 -17.15 -1.61
CA GLY A 74 -7.11 -16.77 -2.68
C GLY A 74 -7.58 -17.97 -3.51
N ALA A 75 -6.67 -18.86 -3.89
CA ALA A 75 -7.01 -20.08 -4.61
C ALA A 75 -7.93 -21.00 -3.80
N ARG A 76 -7.68 -21.16 -2.50
CA ARG A 76 -8.54 -21.98 -1.62
C ARG A 76 -9.92 -21.34 -1.43
N MET A 77 -9.99 -20.02 -1.28
CA MET A 77 -11.26 -19.29 -1.21
C MET A 77 -12.12 -19.55 -2.46
N THR A 78 -11.51 -19.40 -3.64
CA THR A 78 -12.20 -19.60 -4.92
C THR A 78 -12.65 -21.03 -5.11
N GLN A 79 -11.84 -22.02 -4.70
CA GLN A 79 -12.16 -23.44 -4.80
C GLN A 79 -13.28 -23.89 -3.84
N SER A 80 -13.48 -23.20 -2.74
CA SER A 80 -14.48 -23.60 -1.73
C SER A 80 -15.92 -23.52 -2.24
N LYS A 81 -16.17 -22.77 -3.32
CA LYS A 81 -17.51 -22.49 -3.89
C LYS A 81 -18.53 -21.95 -2.87
N ASN A 82 -18.10 -21.66 -1.66
CA ASN A 82 -18.97 -21.13 -0.60
C ASN A 82 -18.95 -19.60 -0.66
N ILE A 83 -19.97 -19.03 -1.27
CA ILE A 83 -20.10 -17.58 -1.47
C ILE A 83 -20.09 -16.84 -0.13
N LEU A 84 -20.73 -17.39 0.90
CA LEU A 84 -20.76 -16.77 2.22
C LEU A 84 -19.36 -16.64 2.83
N LEU A 85 -18.55 -17.70 2.73
CA LEU A 85 -17.17 -17.71 3.21
C LEU A 85 -16.32 -16.66 2.46
N ILE A 86 -16.49 -16.55 1.14
CA ILE A 86 -15.78 -15.57 0.31
C ILE A 86 -16.17 -14.15 0.72
N VAL A 87 -17.46 -13.87 0.91
CA VAL A 87 -17.97 -12.56 1.31
C VAL A 87 -17.41 -12.16 2.68
N VAL A 88 -17.51 -13.03 3.67
CA VAL A 88 -17.06 -12.74 5.05
C VAL A 88 -15.55 -12.54 5.10
N LEU A 89 -14.76 -13.42 4.48
CA LEU A 89 -13.31 -13.29 4.48
C LEU A 89 -12.85 -12.03 3.70
N SER A 90 -13.46 -11.73 2.57
CA SER A 90 -13.13 -10.55 1.77
C SER A 90 -13.44 -9.26 2.54
N PHE A 91 -14.60 -9.22 3.21
CA PHE A 91 -14.96 -8.08 4.04
C PHE A 91 -13.96 -7.87 5.18
N LEU A 92 -13.67 -8.93 5.94
CA LEU A 92 -12.71 -8.89 7.04
C LEU A 92 -11.33 -8.46 6.57
N LEU A 93 -10.84 -9.02 5.45
CA LEU A 93 -9.55 -8.62 4.87
C LEU A 93 -9.54 -7.13 4.50
N GLY A 94 -10.59 -6.62 3.84
CA GLY A 94 -10.68 -5.21 3.49
C GLY A 94 -10.64 -4.30 4.72
N VAL A 95 -11.41 -4.65 5.76
CA VAL A 95 -11.44 -3.89 7.02
C VAL A 95 -10.07 -3.92 7.72
N VAL A 96 -9.47 -5.10 7.89
CA VAL A 96 -8.18 -5.26 8.59
C VAL A 96 -7.06 -4.53 7.86
N ILE A 97 -6.98 -4.65 6.54
CA ILE A 97 -5.97 -3.96 5.73
C ILE A 97 -6.10 -2.45 5.90
N THR A 98 -7.32 -1.92 5.79
CA THR A 98 -7.57 -0.47 5.88
C THR A 98 -7.26 0.09 7.29
N ILE A 99 -7.64 -0.61 8.36
CA ILE A 99 -7.30 -0.18 9.71
C ILE A 99 -5.79 -0.19 9.96
N SER A 100 -5.07 -1.10 9.31
CA SER A 100 -3.62 -1.24 9.45
C SER A 100 -2.84 -0.18 8.67
N GLU A 101 -3.50 0.61 7.81
CA GLU A 101 -2.87 1.62 6.98
C GLU A 101 -2.45 2.84 7.82
N PRO A 102 -1.14 3.16 7.94
CA PRO A 102 -0.67 4.29 8.74
C PRO A 102 -1.12 5.64 8.16
N ASP A 103 -1.24 5.75 6.84
CA ASP A 103 -1.63 6.98 6.15
C ASP A 103 -3.06 7.40 6.52
N LEU A 104 -3.98 6.45 6.68
CA LEU A 104 -5.34 6.70 7.13
C LEU A 104 -5.37 7.20 8.57
N GLN A 105 -4.50 6.70 9.43
CA GLN A 105 -4.37 7.16 10.82
C GLN A 105 -3.86 8.60 10.87
N VAL A 106 -2.85 8.94 10.07
CA VAL A 106 -2.34 10.32 9.94
C VAL A 106 -3.43 11.25 9.42
N LEU A 107 -4.17 10.84 8.38
CA LEU A 107 -5.28 11.64 7.83
C LEU A 107 -6.37 11.89 8.89
N ALA A 108 -6.73 10.87 9.67
CA ALA A 108 -7.73 10.99 10.72
C ALA A 108 -7.33 12.03 11.78
N THR A 109 -6.04 12.16 12.13
CA THR A 109 -5.56 13.18 13.07
C THR A 109 -5.62 14.60 12.52
N GLN A 110 -5.67 14.77 11.18
CA GLN A 110 -5.74 16.08 10.52
C GLN A 110 -7.18 16.62 10.41
N VAL A 111 -8.20 15.82 10.76
CA VAL A 111 -9.62 16.21 10.69
C VAL A 111 -10.20 16.27 12.10
N PRO A 112 -9.96 17.35 12.86
CA PRO A 112 -10.34 17.43 14.28
C PRO A 112 -11.85 17.48 14.53
N SER A 113 -12.66 17.74 13.51
CA SER A 113 -14.12 17.77 13.59
C SER A 113 -14.79 16.38 13.68
N VAL A 114 -14.07 15.30 13.38
CA VAL A 114 -14.58 13.93 13.41
C VAL A 114 -13.70 13.07 14.32
N PRO A 115 -14.29 12.26 15.21
CA PRO A 115 -13.50 11.32 16.01
C PRO A 115 -12.71 10.36 15.11
N ASN A 116 -11.39 10.23 15.35
CA ASN A 116 -10.48 9.45 14.50
C ASN A 116 -10.99 8.03 14.25
N MET A 117 -11.51 7.37 15.30
CA MET A 117 -12.02 6.01 15.20
C MET A 117 -13.25 5.91 14.28
N THR A 118 -14.11 6.91 14.30
CA THR A 118 -15.29 6.94 13.42
C THR A 118 -14.89 7.07 11.96
N LEU A 119 -13.92 7.93 11.66
CA LEU A 119 -13.40 8.11 10.32
C LEU A 119 -12.73 6.82 9.80
N ILE A 120 -11.84 6.24 10.61
CA ILE A 120 -11.13 5.00 10.24
C ILE A 120 -12.11 3.86 10.01
N LEU A 121 -13.10 3.66 10.91
CA LEU A 121 -14.09 2.60 10.75
C LEU A 121 -15.00 2.81 9.55
N ALA A 122 -15.44 4.04 9.28
CA ALA A 122 -16.28 4.34 8.13
C ALA A 122 -15.55 4.01 6.81
N VAL A 123 -14.29 4.40 6.68
CA VAL A 123 -13.47 4.08 5.50
C VAL A 123 -13.21 2.57 5.41
N ALA A 124 -12.86 1.92 6.53
CA ALA A 124 -12.57 0.49 6.56
C ALA A 124 -13.78 -0.37 6.16
N VAL A 125 -14.99 -0.02 6.66
CA VAL A 125 -16.23 -0.69 6.25
C VAL A 125 -16.51 -0.44 4.76
N GLY A 126 -16.33 0.78 4.28
CA GLY A 126 -16.47 1.11 2.86
C GLY A 126 -15.55 0.26 1.98
N VAL A 127 -14.26 0.20 2.29
CA VAL A 127 -13.28 -0.63 1.56
C VAL A 127 -13.64 -2.12 1.66
N GLY A 128 -14.06 -2.60 2.82
CA GLY A 128 -14.52 -3.97 3.01
C GLY A 128 -15.68 -4.33 2.07
N ILE A 129 -16.69 -3.46 1.97
CA ILE A 129 -17.82 -3.64 1.07
C ILE A 129 -17.37 -3.64 -0.40
N PHE A 130 -16.53 -2.68 -0.80
CA PHE A 130 -16.02 -2.62 -2.17
C PHE A 130 -15.17 -3.84 -2.52
N LEU A 131 -14.38 -4.37 -1.60
CA LEU A 131 -13.60 -5.58 -1.82
C LEU A 131 -14.49 -6.81 -2.04
N VAL A 132 -15.59 -6.94 -1.27
CA VAL A 132 -16.61 -7.97 -1.49
C VAL A 132 -17.22 -7.85 -2.88
N ILE A 133 -17.65 -6.66 -3.28
CA ILE A 133 -18.24 -6.41 -4.61
C ILE A 133 -17.24 -6.77 -5.72
N ALA A 134 -15.97 -6.36 -5.56
CA ALA A 134 -14.92 -6.64 -6.54
C ALA A 134 -14.66 -8.15 -6.71
N LEU A 135 -14.61 -8.90 -5.60
CA LEU A 135 -14.39 -10.35 -5.65
C LEU A 135 -15.60 -11.11 -6.15
N LEU A 136 -16.80 -10.77 -5.71
CA LEU A 136 -18.04 -11.37 -6.24
C LEU A 136 -18.19 -11.15 -7.73
N ARG A 137 -17.89 -9.94 -8.20
CA ARG A 137 -17.87 -9.62 -9.61
C ARG A 137 -16.89 -10.52 -10.40
N MET A 138 -15.69 -10.72 -9.86
CA MET A 138 -14.67 -11.54 -10.49
C MET A 138 -15.12 -13.01 -10.58
N LEU A 139 -15.83 -13.51 -9.57
CA LEU A 139 -16.40 -14.86 -9.55
C LEU A 139 -17.56 -15.05 -10.53
N ILE A 140 -18.40 -14.02 -10.70
CA ILE A 140 -19.57 -14.05 -11.60
C ILE A 140 -19.16 -13.73 -13.04
N GLY A 141 -17.94 -13.24 -13.27
CA GLY A 141 -17.43 -12.91 -14.59
C GLY A 141 -18.01 -11.64 -15.22
N VAL A 142 -18.55 -10.73 -14.39
CA VAL A 142 -19.10 -9.45 -14.86
C VAL A 142 -17.95 -8.49 -15.27
N ALA A 143 -18.06 -7.88 -16.45
CA ALA A 143 -17.09 -6.92 -16.95
C ALA A 143 -17.01 -5.65 -16.07
N LEU A 144 -15.82 -5.02 -16.01
CA LEU A 144 -15.54 -3.83 -15.20
C LEU A 144 -16.34 -2.57 -15.64
N PRO A 145 -16.48 -2.30 -16.95
CA PRO A 145 -17.07 -1.05 -17.42
C PRO A 145 -18.46 -0.74 -16.87
N PRO A 146 -19.46 -1.66 -16.87
CA PRO A 146 -20.80 -1.34 -16.40
C PRO A 146 -20.86 -1.02 -14.89
N LEU A 147 -19.97 -1.62 -14.11
CA LEU A 147 -19.93 -1.37 -12.67
C LEU A 147 -19.33 0.02 -12.37
N LEU A 148 -18.28 0.41 -13.08
CA LEU A 148 -17.71 1.75 -12.96
C LEU A 148 -18.70 2.84 -13.40
N THR A 149 -19.48 2.60 -14.44
CA THR A 149 -20.50 3.55 -14.92
C THR A 149 -21.63 3.75 -13.90
N PHE A 150 -21.89 2.75 -13.07
CA PHE A 150 -22.89 2.85 -12.00
C PHE A 150 -22.41 3.67 -10.80
N PHE A 151 -21.10 3.62 -10.49
CA PHE A 151 -20.51 4.33 -9.35
C PHE A 151 -19.92 5.70 -9.69
N TYR A 152 -19.78 6.04 -10.96
CA TYR A 152 -19.24 7.32 -11.45
C TYR A 152 -20.33 8.23 -11.97
#